data_5480ebd408e483e09d56e3972b0623f6
#
_entry.id   5480ebd408e483e09d56e3972b0623f6
#
_cell.length_a   1.000
_cell.length_b   1.000
_cell.length_c   1.000
_cell.angle_alpha   90.00
_cell.angle_beta   90.00
_cell.angle_gamma   90.00
#
_symmetry.space_group_name_H-M   'P 1'
#
loop_
_entity.id
_entity.type
_entity.pdbx_description
1 polymer ?
#
loop_
_entity_poly.entity_id
_entity_poly.type
_entity_poly.pdbx_seq_one_letter_code
_entity_poly.pdbx_strand_id
1 'polypeptide(L)'
;PKPSSAASDVYKRQLMSQDTVYDRKTKRESVVVHGMILFRDTSEFHSREEREKIQLQDAFRAADSASRAKTEFMNRMSHDVRTPINGIMGMLDIIRKNRQDEAKVDDCLDKINLSASHLLALVNDVLDMNKLESGKETIESASFDLTHLMDDVASLVNAQITEMGITHCTHRGELTHTRLIGSPLRLRQIMLNLFSNAIKYNKLGGMIDTYAGEVSCDGTRVVYEFRITDSGIGMSSEFIEKELFHPFTQEKSGARTQYKGTGLGMSIVKELIEKMQGTIEVTSQQGVGTTYVFRLPFYIDCEGQRIQEVKTRIAGKELVRFHVLLVEDNEINMEIAEFYLTDHGATVEELSLIHISEPTR
;
A
#
# COMPACT_ATOMS: atom_id res chain seq x y z
N PRO A 1 -17.71 -25.31 -33.95
CA PRO A 1 -17.95 -24.25 -34.88
C PRO A 1 -16.63 -23.82 -35.48
N LYS A 2 -16.49 -24.05 -36.78
CA LYS A 2 -15.31 -23.59 -37.53
C LYS A 2 -15.29 -22.07 -37.52
N PRO A 3 -14.14 -21.40 -37.35
CA PRO A 3 -14.05 -19.97 -37.56
C PRO A 3 -14.42 -19.71 -39.04
N SER A 4 -15.42 -18.85 -39.22
CA SER A 4 -15.74 -18.35 -40.55
C SER A 4 -14.50 -17.65 -41.10
N SER A 5 -14.05 -18.11 -42.25
CA SER A 5 -13.04 -17.40 -43.04
C SER A 5 -13.53 -15.97 -43.20
N ALA A 6 -12.85 -15.01 -42.58
CA ALA A 6 -13.04 -13.61 -42.89
C ALA A 6 -12.79 -13.46 -44.38
N ALA A 7 -13.87 -13.22 -45.12
CA ALA A 7 -13.77 -12.89 -46.53
C ALA A 7 -12.98 -11.58 -46.57
N SER A 8 -11.79 -11.65 -47.21
CA SER A 8 -11.01 -10.45 -47.46
C SER A 8 -11.87 -9.52 -48.32
N ASP A 9 -12.25 -8.37 -47.80
CA ASP A 9 -12.96 -7.35 -48.57
C ASP A 9 -11.99 -6.76 -49.61
N VAL A 10 -12.04 -7.36 -50.78
CA VAL A 10 -11.29 -6.90 -51.95
C VAL A 10 -12.09 -5.85 -52.67
N TYR A 11 -11.70 -4.58 -52.56
CA TYR A 11 -12.31 -3.50 -53.32
C TYR A 11 -11.89 -3.59 -54.76
N LYS A 12 -12.88 -3.84 -55.67
CA LYS A 12 -12.65 -3.86 -57.13
C LYS A 12 -12.99 -2.49 -57.69
N ARG A 13 -12.02 -1.82 -58.29
CA ARG A 13 -12.25 -0.64 -59.12
C ARG A 13 -11.98 -1.02 -60.58
N GLN A 14 -13.05 -0.99 -61.37
CA GLN A 14 -12.98 -1.33 -62.78
C GLN A 14 -12.82 -0.02 -63.57
N LEU A 15 -11.67 0.11 -64.24
CA LEU A 15 -11.43 1.13 -65.27
C LEU A 15 -11.60 0.46 -66.61
N MET A 16 -12.57 0.92 -67.41
CA MET A 16 -12.73 0.48 -68.78
C MET A 16 -12.25 1.57 -69.72
N SER A 17 -11.37 1.24 -70.65
CA SER A 17 -11.07 2.04 -71.80
C SER A 17 -11.56 1.30 -73.05
N GLN A 18 -12.14 2.05 -74.01
CA GLN A 18 -12.60 1.52 -75.29
C GLN A 18 -11.67 2.06 -76.36
N ASP A 19 -11.01 1.16 -77.10
CA ASP A 19 -10.23 1.50 -78.27
C ASP A 19 -10.89 0.90 -79.51
N THR A 20 -11.03 1.72 -80.55
CA THR A 20 -11.60 1.29 -81.83
C THR A 20 -10.43 0.86 -82.72
N VAL A 21 -10.40 -0.41 -83.06
CA VAL A 21 -9.32 -1.00 -83.96
C VAL A 21 -9.95 -1.30 -85.32
N TYR A 22 -9.37 -0.70 -86.37
CA TYR A 22 -9.79 -0.92 -87.74
C TYR A 22 -8.95 -2.03 -88.33
N ASP A 23 -9.63 -3.12 -88.68
CA ASP A 23 -8.98 -4.23 -89.43
C ASP A 23 -9.00 -3.93 -90.92
N ARG A 24 -7.86 -3.65 -91.49
CA ARG A 24 -7.63 -3.35 -92.93
C ARG A 24 -7.91 -4.53 -93.88
N LYS A 25 -7.91 -5.77 -93.38
CA LYS A 25 -8.14 -6.96 -94.23
C LYS A 25 -9.65 -7.22 -94.37
N THR A 26 -10.38 -7.06 -93.37
CA THR A 26 -11.82 -7.34 -93.33
C THR A 26 -12.69 -6.10 -93.56
N LYS A 27 -12.11 -4.88 -93.61
CA LYS A 27 -12.77 -3.60 -93.69
C LYS A 27 -13.85 -3.41 -92.57
N ARG A 28 -13.62 -3.98 -91.38
CA ARG A 28 -14.55 -3.86 -90.23
C ARG A 28 -13.87 -3.15 -89.11
N GLU A 29 -14.62 -2.29 -88.43
CA GLU A 29 -14.26 -1.70 -87.18
C GLU A 29 -14.70 -2.63 -86.06
N SER A 30 -13.80 -2.91 -85.14
CA SER A 30 -14.12 -3.64 -83.90
C SER A 30 -13.69 -2.82 -82.69
N VAL A 31 -14.54 -2.78 -81.69
CA VAL A 31 -14.27 -2.10 -80.41
C VAL A 31 -13.67 -3.11 -79.48
N VAL A 32 -12.44 -2.85 -79.09
CA VAL A 32 -11.73 -3.68 -78.08
C VAL A 32 -11.84 -2.97 -76.73
N VAL A 33 -12.50 -3.62 -75.77
CA VAL A 33 -12.63 -3.11 -74.42
C VAL A 33 -11.50 -3.67 -73.55
N HIS A 34 -10.64 -2.79 -73.05
CA HIS A 34 -9.59 -3.14 -72.15
C HIS A 34 -10.08 -2.86 -70.71
N GLY A 35 -10.14 -3.87 -69.86
CA GLY A 35 -10.49 -3.75 -68.44
C GLY A 35 -9.26 -3.97 -67.56
N MET A 36 -8.94 -3.05 -66.70
CA MET A 36 -7.96 -3.22 -65.64
C MET A 36 -8.71 -3.39 -64.31
N ILE A 37 -8.45 -4.50 -63.64
CA ILE A 37 -8.97 -4.77 -62.26
C ILE A 37 -7.85 -4.54 -61.28
N LEU A 38 -8.01 -3.52 -60.44
CA LEU A 38 -7.09 -3.23 -59.34
C LEU A 38 -7.62 -3.90 -58.05
N PHE A 39 -6.82 -4.77 -57.51
CA PHE A 39 -7.09 -5.37 -56.19
C PHE A 39 -6.26 -4.64 -55.15
N ARG A 40 -6.92 -4.14 -54.09
CA ARG A 40 -6.23 -3.62 -52.93
C ARG A 40 -6.54 -4.56 -51.73
N ASP A 41 -5.48 -5.13 -51.19
CA ASP A 41 -5.59 -5.93 -49.98
C ASP A 41 -5.73 -4.99 -48.80
N THR A 42 -6.86 -5.06 -48.11
CA THR A 42 -7.18 -4.24 -46.91
C THR A 42 -7.13 -5.08 -45.64
N SER A 43 -6.74 -6.34 -45.70
CA SER A 43 -6.74 -7.26 -44.56
C SER A 43 -5.80 -6.82 -43.47
N GLU A 44 -4.67 -6.21 -43.76
CA GLU A 44 -3.75 -5.64 -42.77
C GLU A 44 -4.39 -4.42 -42.05
N PHE A 45 -5.12 -3.58 -42.79
CA PHE A 45 -5.78 -2.42 -42.21
C PHE A 45 -6.90 -2.84 -41.26
N HIS A 46 -7.77 -3.77 -41.65
CA HIS A 46 -8.83 -4.29 -40.78
C HIS A 46 -8.29 -5.02 -39.57
N SER A 47 -7.22 -5.81 -39.72
CA SER A 47 -6.60 -6.53 -38.59
C SER A 47 -5.95 -5.56 -37.58
N ARG A 48 -5.43 -4.43 -38.04
CA ARG A 48 -4.89 -3.37 -37.18
C ARG A 48 -6.00 -2.63 -36.44
N GLU A 49 -7.07 -2.23 -37.14
CA GLU A 49 -8.23 -1.56 -36.56
C GLU A 49 -8.91 -2.43 -35.49
N GLU A 50 -9.03 -3.73 -35.74
CA GLU A 50 -9.62 -4.68 -34.80
C GLU A 50 -8.74 -4.86 -33.53
N ARG A 51 -7.40 -4.91 -33.70
CA ARG A 51 -6.47 -4.93 -32.55
C ARG A 51 -6.53 -3.65 -31.73
N GLU A 52 -6.54 -2.48 -32.38
CA GLU A 52 -6.66 -1.19 -31.72
C GLU A 52 -8.00 -1.09 -30.97
N LYS A 53 -9.10 -1.60 -31.53
CA LYS A 53 -10.42 -1.66 -30.90
C LYS A 53 -10.43 -2.57 -29.66
N ILE A 54 -9.80 -3.75 -29.74
CA ILE A 54 -9.67 -4.66 -28.60
C ILE A 54 -8.84 -4.00 -27.50
N GLN A 55 -7.68 -3.42 -27.83
CA GLN A 55 -6.82 -2.73 -26.87
C GLN A 55 -7.58 -1.55 -26.18
N LEU A 56 -8.34 -0.77 -26.96
CA LEU A 56 -9.14 0.32 -26.41
C LEU A 56 -10.26 -0.18 -25.49
N GLN A 57 -10.90 -1.30 -25.86
CA GLN A 57 -11.93 -1.91 -25.00
C GLN A 57 -11.34 -2.45 -23.71
N ASP A 58 -10.16 -3.09 -23.76
CA ASP A 58 -9.49 -3.61 -22.56
C ASP A 58 -9.01 -2.47 -21.66
N ALA A 59 -8.43 -1.41 -22.24
CA ALA A 59 -8.05 -0.21 -21.50
C ALA A 59 -9.28 0.49 -20.87
N PHE A 60 -10.40 0.58 -21.59
CA PHE A 60 -11.65 1.14 -21.05
C PHE A 60 -12.20 0.29 -19.90
N ARG A 61 -12.23 -1.04 -20.03
CA ARG A 61 -12.65 -1.95 -18.96
C ARG A 61 -11.76 -1.83 -17.72
N ALA A 62 -10.45 -1.75 -17.91
CA ALA A 62 -9.51 -1.55 -16.81
C ALA A 62 -9.74 -0.21 -16.11
N ALA A 63 -9.92 0.88 -16.86
CA ALA A 63 -10.22 2.21 -16.32
C ALA A 63 -11.57 2.26 -15.59
N ASP A 64 -12.63 1.64 -16.13
CA ASP A 64 -13.96 1.58 -15.51
C ASP A 64 -13.92 0.76 -14.20
N SER A 65 -13.22 -0.37 -14.20
CA SER A 65 -13.06 -1.18 -12.99
C SER A 65 -12.29 -0.44 -11.89
N ALA A 66 -11.21 0.27 -12.25
CA ALA A 66 -10.45 1.10 -11.32
C ALA A 66 -11.30 2.27 -10.77
N SER A 67 -12.09 2.93 -11.63
CA SER A 67 -13.00 4.01 -11.21
C SER A 67 -14.08 3.51 -10.25
N ARG A 68 -14.68 2.35 -10.52
CA ARG A 68 -15.67 1.73 -9.61
C ARG A 68 -15.04 1.34 -8.28
N ALA A 69 -13.86 0.72 -8.28
CA ALA A 69 -13.13 0.38 -7.06
C ALA A 69 -12.84 1.62 -6.23
N LYS A 70 -12.40 2.72 -6.87
CA LYS A 70 -12.17 4.01 -6.20
C LYS A 70 -13.45 4.59 -5.57
N THR A 71 -14.58 4.51 -6.28
CA THR A 71 -15.87 5.00 -5.75
C THR A 71 -16.36 4.16 -4.57
N GLU A 72 -16.26 2.85 -4.68
CA GLU A 72 -16.61 1.92 -3.59
C GLU A 72 -15.72 2.15 -2.35
N PHE A 73 -14.43 2.38 -2.58
CA PHE A 73 -13.49 2.77 -1.53
C PHE A 73 -13.92 4.05 -0.82
N MET A 74 -14.20 5.14 -1.54
CA MET A 74 -14.62 6.40 -0.94
C MET A 74 -15.87 6.23 -0.08
N ASN A 75 -16.82 5.40 -0.52
CA ASN A 75 -18.02 5.10 0.23
C ASN A 75 -17.72 4.29 1.51
N ARG A 76 -16.87 3.27 1.42
CA ARG A 76 -16.41 2.49 2.59
C ARG A 76 -15.63 3.36 3.57
N MET A 77 -14.68 4.16 3.07
CA MET A 77 -13.90 5.10 3.89
C MET A 77 -14.77 6.08 4.66
N SER A 78 -15.80 6.65 3.96
CA SER A 78 -16.76 7.54 4.61
C SER A 78 -17.51 6.84 5.76
N HIS A 79 -17.85 5.57 5.58
CA HIS A 79 -18.48 4.76 6.62
C HIS A 79 -17.50 4.46 7.77
N ASP A 80 -16.27 4.05 7.44
CA ASP A 80 -15.27 3.59 8.41
C ASP A 80 -14.68 4.75 9.23
N VAL A 81 -14.64 5.96 8.67
CA VAL A 81 -14.33 7.21 9.38
C VAL A 81 -15.51 7.63 10.30
N ARG A 82 -16.73 7.53 9.81
CA ARG A 82 -17.92 7.95 10.60
C ARG A 82 -18.15 7.08 11.82
N THR A 83 -17.88 5.79 11.74
CA THR A 83 -18.12 4.82 12.83
C THR A 83 -17.31 5.16 14.09
N PRO A 84 -15.96 5.31 14.06
CA PRO A 84 -15.20 5.71 15.26
C PRO A 84 -15.54 7.12 15.73
N ILE A 85 -15.82 8.08 14.85
CA ILE A 85 -16.25 9.42 15.24
C ILE A 85 -17.56 9.36 16.06
N ASN A 86 -18.57 8.64 15.55
CA ASN A 86 -19.82 8.46 16.28
C ASN A 86 -19.62 7.70 17.59
N GLY A 87 -18.68 6.75 17.63
CA GLY A 87 -18.28 6.05 18.86
C GLY A 87 -17.72 7.03 19.89
N ILE A 88 -16.75 7.85 19.51
CA ILE A 88 -16.14 8.89 20.38
C ILE A 88 -17.23 9.83 20.91
N MET A 89 -18.08 10.37 20.03
CA MET A 89 -19.16 11.27 20.43
C MET A 89 -20.13 10.61 21.41
N GLY A 90 -20.51 9.35 21.16
CA GLY A 90 -21.38 8.59 22.05
C GLY A 90 -20.77 8.33 23.43
N MET A 91 -19.46 7.99 23.49
CA MET A 91 -18.76 7.81 24.77
C MET A 91 -18.64 9.11 25.54
N LEU A 92 -18.38 10.24 24.89
CA LEU A 92 -18.38 11.56 25.52
C LEU A 92 -19.75 11.90 26.14
N ASP A 93 -20.85 11.57 25.47
CA ASP A 93 -22.19 11.77 26.01
C ASP A 93 -22.47 10.86 27.23
N ILE A 94 -21.94 9.63 27.21
CA ILE A 94 -22.04 8.72 28.38
C ILE A 94 -21.23 9.27 29.55
N ILE A 95 -20.02 9.75 29.35
CA ILE A 95 -19.18 10.38 30.40
C ILE A 95 -19.90 11.58 31.00
N ARG A 96 -20.46 12.48 30.17
CA ARG A 96 -21.20 13.66 30.67
C ARG A 96 -22.35 13.31 31.59
N LYS A 97 -23.04 12.17 31.34
CA LYS A 97 -24.18 11.72 32.15
C LYS A 97 -23.78 10.93 33.39
N ASN A 98 -22.56 10.38 33.43
CA ASN A 98 -22.10 9.46 34.48
C ASN A 98 -20.81 9.95 35.17
N ARG A 99 -20.60 11.26 35.31
CA ARG A 99 -19.36 11.85 35.85
C ARG A 99 -18.90 11.33 37.20
N GLN A 100 -19.81 10.77 38.00
CA GLN A 100 -19.54 10.27 39.37
C GLN A 100 -19.17 8.76 39.37
N ASP A 101 -19.29 8.09 38.25
CA ASP A 101 -18.96 6.67 38.11
C ASP A 101 -17.59 6.56 37.43
N GLU A 102 -16.51 6.62 38.21
CA GLU A 102 -15.12 6.61 37.75
C GLU A 102 -14.85 5.39 36.87
N ALA A 103 -15.27 4.18 37.26
CA ALA A 103 -15.02 2.96 36.47
C ALA A 103 -15.65 3.02 35.06
N LYS A 104 -16.85 3.66 34.99
CA LYS A 104 -17.53 3.83 33.72
C LYS A 104 -16.90 4.93 32.85
N VAL A 105 -16.39 5.99 33.50
CA VAL A 105 -15.63 7.05 32.82
C VAL A 105 -14.37 6.47 32.22
N ASP A 106 -13.58 5.70 32.98
CA ASP A 106 -12.36 5.08 32.54
C ASP A 106 -12.61 4.12 31.37
N ASP A 107 -13.61 3.23 31.44
CA ASP A 107 -14.00 2.33 30.33
C ASP A 107 -14.38 3.12 29.08
N CYS A 108 -15.05 4.27 29.23
CA CYS A 108 -15.38 5.13 28.09
C CYS A 108 -14.12 5.81 27.48
N LEU A 109 -13.20 6.28 28.34
CA LEU A 109 -11.93 6.88 27.87
C LEU A 109 -11.07 5.87 27.11
N ASP A 110 -10.96 4.63 27.59
CA ASP A 110 -10.26 3.57 26.88
C ASP A 110 -10.87 3.30 25.49
N LYS A 111 -12.20 3.26 25.40
CA LYS A 111 -12.91 3.10 24.13
C LYS A 111 -12.74 4.30 23.19
N ILE A 112 -12.66 5.52 23.72
CA ILE A 112 -12.35 6.72 22.95
C ILE A 112 -10.94 6.63 22.38
N ASN A 113 -9.95 6.29 23.21
CA ASN A 113 -8.55 6.14 22.78
C ASN A 113 -8.41 5.07 21.69
N LEU A 114 -9.06 3.92 21.83
CA LEU A 114 -9.09 2.87 20.84
C LEU A 114 -9.71 3.36 19.52
N SER A 115 -10.82 4.10 19.59
CA SER A 115 -11.50 4.63 18.40
C SER A 115 -10.69 5.72 17.70
N ALA A 116 -10.01 6.59 18.46
CA ALA A 116 -9.14 7.63 17.93
C ALA A 116 -7.90 7.04 17.26
N SER A 117 -7.26 6.04 17.88
CA SER A 117 -6.11 5.32 17.30
C SER A 117 -6.48 4.62 16.00
N HIS A 118 -7.68 4.01 15.93
CA HIS A 118 -8.20 3.41 14.71
C HIS A 118 -8.43 4.46 13.61
N LEU A 119 -9.01 5.60 13.96
CA LEU A 119 -9.23 6.69 13.00
C LEU A 119 -7.91 7.22 12.45
N LEU A 120 -6.92 7.41 13.30
CA LEU A 120 -5.59 7.87 12.89
C LEU A 120 -4.91 6.88 11.93
N ALA A 121 -5.01 5.58 12.21
CA ALA A 121 -4.49 4.55 11.32
C ALA A 121 -5.16 4.59 9.94
N LEU A 122 -6.50 4.74 9.88
CA LEU A 122 -7.26 4.88 8.63
C LEU A 122 -6.82 6.11 7.81
N VAL A 123 -6.65 7.25 8.48
CA VAL A 123 -6.21 8.49 7.82
C VAL A 123 -4.78 8.32 7.26
N ASN A 124 -3.87 7.73 8.03
CA ASN A 124 -2.51 7.48 7.60
C ASN A 124 -2.45 6.51 6.41
N ASP A 125 -3.24 5.43 6.39
CA ASP A 125 -3.33 4.50 5.26
C ASP A 125 -3.74 5.24 3.97
N VAL A 126 -4.71 6.16 4.05
CA VAL A 126 -5.17 6.97 2.90
C VAL A 126 -4.10 7.95 2.44
N LEU A 127 -3.41 8.62 3.36
CA LEU A 127 -2.35 9.54 3.04
C LEU A 127 -1.17 8.82 2.39
N ASP A 128 -0.78 7.66 2.90
CA ASP A 128 0.27 6.83 2.32
C ASP A 128 -0.10 6.37 0.91
N MET A 129 -1.32 5.89 0.70
CA MET A 129 -1.81 5.51 -0.63
C MET A 129 -1.75 6.68 -1.63
N ASN A 130 -2.21 7.87 -1.23
CA ASN A 130 -2.15 9.06 -2.09
C ASN A 130 -0.70 9.47 -2.45
N LYS A 131 0.22 9.38 -1.49
CA LYS A 131 1.65 9.64 -1.72
C LYS A 131 2.26 8.63 -2.68
N LEU A 132 1.90 7.35 -2.52
CA LEU A 132 2.37 6.26 -3.35
C LEU A 132 1.87 6.40 -4.80
N GLU A 133 0.56 6.65 -5.02
CA GLU A 133 -0.04 6.86 -6.36
C GLU A 133 0.53 8.09 -7.07
N SER A 134 0.83 9.16 -6.34
CA SER A 134 1.36 10.39 -6.94
C SER A 134 2.80 10.28 -7.44
N GLY A 135 3.52 9.20 -7.13
CA GLY A 135 4.93 8.99 -7.48
C GLY A 135 5.89 10.00 -6.85
N LYS A 136 5.40 10.88 -5.98
CA LYS A 136 6.21 11.96 -5.35
C LYS A 136 6.98 11.49 -4.12
N GLU A 137 6.76 10.27 -3.69
CA GLU A 137 7.41 9.75 -2.51
C GLU A 137 8.84 9.32 -2.81
N THR A 138 9.80 10.04 -2.23
CA THR A 138 11.20 9.63 -2.17
C THR A 138 11.40 8.73 -0.96
N ILE A 139 11.93 7.53 -1.19
CA ILE A 139 12.33 6.65 -0.09
C ILE A 139 13.54 7.28 0.59
N GLU A 140 13.39 7.67 1.85
CA GLU A 140 14.51 8.14 2.66
C GLU A 140 15.55 7.02 2.79
N SER A 141 16.82 7.42 2.73
CA SER A 141 17.95 6.52 2.94
C SER A 141 18.72 6.99 4.18
N ALA A 142 18.63 6.21 5.24
CA ALA A 142 19.27 6.49 6.52
C ALA A 142 20.06 5.28 7.00
N SER A 143 21.11 5.52 7.81
CA SER A 143 21.79 4.46 8.54
C SER A 143 20.95 3.98 9.70
N PHE A 144 20.81 2.66 9.85
CA PHE A 144 20.05 2.06 10.95
C PHE A 144 20.63 0.68 11.34
N ASP A 145 20.30 0.23 12.54
CA ASP A 145 20.60 -1.13 12.99
C ASP A 145 19.35 -2.01 12.83
N LEU A 146 19.48 -3.06 12.02
CA LEU A 146 18.37 -3.96 11.72
C LEU A 146 17.89 -4.72 12.97
N THR A 147 18.80 -5.09 13.86
CA THR A 147 18.47 -5.84 15.09
C THR A 147 17.59 -4.97 16.00
N HIS A 148 17.99 -3.73 16.22
CA HIS A 148 17.21 -2.77 16.99
C HIS A 148 15.83 -2.53 16.39
N LEU A 149 15.75 -2.37 15.07
CA LEU A 149 14.47 -2.17 14.40
C LEU A 149 13.54 -3.38 14.57
N MET A 150 14.08 -4.61 14.45
CA MET A 150 13.28 -5.82 14.66
C MET A 150 12.81 -5.97 16.11
N ASP A 151 13.66 -5.64 17.09
CA ASP A 151 13.31 -5.69 18.51
C ASP A 151 12.24 -4.64 18.87
N ASP A 152 12.33 -3.43 18.27
CA ASP A 152 11.29 -2.39 18.39
C ASP A 152 9.94 -2.87 17.84
N VAL A 153 9.94 -3.45 16.63
CA VAL A 153 8.71 -3.98 16.02
C VAL A 153 8.12 -5.10 16.87
N ALA A 154 8.94 -6.04 17.34
CA ALA A 154 8.50 -7.12 18.22
C ALA A 154 7.87 -6.57 19.51
N SER A 155 8.45 -5.55 20.09
CA SER A 155 7.93 -4.90 21.31
C SER A 155 6.55 -4.27 21.07
N LEU A 156 6.35 -3.60 19.92
CA LEU A 156 5.07 -2.98 19.55
C LEU A 156 3.94 -3.98 19.37
N VAL A 157 4.23 -5.17 18.83
CA VAL A 157 3.19 -6.17 18.54
C VAL A 157 2.95 -7.13 19.72
N ASN A 158 3.86 -7.20 20.68
CA ASN A 158 3.80 -8.15 21.81
C ASN A 158 2.52 -8.02 22.67
N ALA A 159 2.07 -6.81 22.90
CA ALA A 159 0.84 -6.58 23.66
C ALA A 159 -0.36 -7.26 23.00
N GLN A 160 -0.53 -7.06 21.70
CA GLN A 160 -1.64 -7.64 20.92
C GLN A 160 -1.52 -9.18 20.79
N ILE A 161 -0.30 -9.67 20.62
CA ILE A 161 0.00 -11.11 20.58
C ILE A 161 -0.41 -11.77 21.90
N THR A 162 -0.05 -11.14 23.02
CA THR A 162 -0.36 -11.64 24.39
C THR A 162 -1.87 -11.62 24.65
N GLU A 163 -2.55 -10.54 24.28
CA GLU A 163 -4.01 -10.41 24.44
C GLU A 163 -4.77 -11.51 23.69
N MET A 164 -4.32 -11.87 22.48
CA MET A 164 -4.91 -12.93 21.67
C MET A 164 -4.43 -14.34 22.10
N GLY A 165 -3.54 -14.45 23.08
CA GLY A 165 -2.95 -15.71 23.53
C GLY A 165 -2.13 -16.41 22.41
N ILE A 166 -1.62 -15.68 21.45
CA ILE A 166 -0.83 -16.21 20.32
C ILE A 166 0.59 -16.56 20.81
N THR A 167 1.11 -17.69 20.38
CA THR A 167 2.51 -18.04 20.61
C THR A 167 3.37 -17.43 19.51
N HIS A 168 4.35 -16.60 19.90
CA HIS A 168 5.31 -16.00 18.96
C HIS A 168 6.66 -16.69 19.06
N CYS A 169 7.11 -17.27 17.95
CA CYS A 169 8.44 -17.86 17.79
C CYS A 169 9.28 -16.97 16.87
N THR A 170 10.53 -16.71 17.24
CA THR A 170 11.44 -15.91 16.42
C THR A 170 12.70 -16.72 16.12
N HIS A 171 13.02 -16.86 14.84
CA HIS A 171 14.23 -17.51 14.36
C HIS A 171 15.11 -16.46 13.66
N ARG A 172 16.39 -16.46 13.97
CA ARG A 172 17.39 -15.60 13.33
C ARG A 172 18.37 -16.49 12.56
N GLY A 173 18.52 -16.21 11.27
CA GLY A 173 19.60 -16.77 10.46
C GLY A 173 20.93 -16.04 10.71
N GLU A 174 21.85 -16.15 9.78
CA GLU A 174 23.08 -15.34 9.84
C GLU A 174 22.73 -13.86 9.69
N LEU A 175 23.22 -13.04 10.61
CA LEU A 175 23.06 -11.59 10.65
C LEU A 175 24.44 -10.95 10.79
N THR A 176 25.27 -11.08 9.75
CA THR A 176 26.66 -10.58 9.75
C THR A 176 26.70 -9.05 9.63
N HIS A 177 25.82 -8.48 8.81
CA HIS A 177 25.78 -7.06 8.51
C HIS A 177 24.50 -6.43 9.06
N THR A 178 24.48 -6.10 10.36
CA THR A 178 23.28 -5.51 10.99
C THR A 178 23.13 -4.01 10.77
N ARG A 179 24.25 -3.31 10.52
CA ARG A 179 24.23 -1.87 10.21
C ARG A 179 24.05 -1.64 8.73
N LEU A 180 22.93 -1.04 8.39
CA LEU A 180 22.44 -0.92 7.02
C LEU A 180 22.11 0.52 6.68
N ILE A 181 22.19 0.83 5.39
CA ILE A 181 21.68 2.08 4.82
C ILE A 181 20.44 1.74 3.98
N GLY A 182 19.33 2.36 4.30
CA GLY A 182 18.05 2.17 3.65
C GLY A 182 16.94 2.96 4.34
N SER A 183 15.69 2.53 4.21
CA SER A 183 14.55 3.20 4.87
C SER A 183 14.03 2.39 6.07
N PRO A 184 14.48 2.69 7.30
CA PRO A 184 13.98 2.02 8.50
C PRO A 184 12.49 2.26 8.71
N LEU A 185 11.97 3.44 8.36
CA LEU A 185 10.57 3.77 8.46
C LEU A 185 9.71 2.85 7.59
N ARG A 186 10.11 2.63 6.33
CA ARG A 186 9.34 1.79 5.41
C ARG A 186 9.47 0.31 5.73
N LEU A 187 10.65 -0.15 6.15
CA LEU A 187 10.81 -1.52 6.64
C LEU A 187 9.91 -1.77 7.86
N ARG A 188 9.89 -0.86 8.83
CA ARG A 188 9.00 -0.93 10.00
C ARG A 188 7.53 -1.00 9.57
N GLN A 189 7.11 -0.19 8.62
CA GLN A 189 5.74 -0.14 8.09
C GLN A 189 5.34 -1.46 7.41
N ILE A 190 6.23 -2.04 6.58
CA ILE A 190 6.02 -3.36 5.97
C ILE A 190 5.80 -4.42 7.05
N MET A 191 6.71 -4.48 8.02
CA MET A 191 6.65 -5.47 9.11
C MET A 191 5.37 -5.31 9.94
N LEU A 192 5.01 -4.10 10.36
CA LEU A 192 3.80 -3.85 11.16
C LEU A 192 2.52 -4.21 10.39
N ASN A 193 2.44 -3.93 9.09
CA ASN A 193 1.29 -4.33 8.26
C ASN A 193 1.15 -5.86 8.17
N LEU A 194 2.25 -6.57 7.99
CA LEU A 194 2.23 -8.03 7.91
C LEU A 194 1.92 -8.67 9.28
N PHE A 195 2.51 -8.16 10.37
CA PHE A 195 2.18 -8.60 11.73
C PHE A 195 0.72 -8.32 12.09
N SER A 196 0.21 -7.13 11.77
CA SER A 196 -1.20 -6.80 11.99
C SER A 196 -2.13 -7.79 11.31
N ASN A 197 -1.83 -8.19 10.07
CA ASN A 197 -2.59 -9.22 9.37
C ASN A 197 -2.43 -10.59 10.05
N ALA A 198 -1.21 -11.00 10.40
CA ALA A 198 -0.94 -12.28 11.05
C ALA A 198 -1.63 -12.41 12.42
N ILE A 199 -1.76 -11.31 13.18
CA ILE A 199 -2.48 -11.28 14.46
C ILE A 199 -4.00 -11.27 14.21
N LYS A 200 -4.47 -10.36 13.38
CA LYS A 200 -5.90 -10.12 13.12
C LYS A 200 -6.62 -11.34 12.56
N TYR A 201 -5.99 -12.07 11.65
CA TYR A 201 -6.56 -13.23 10.98
C TYR A 201 -6.13 -14.56 11.60
N ASN A 202 -5.47 -14.52 12.76
CA ASN A 202 -5.09 -15.71 13.51
C ASN A 202 -6.28 -16.31 14.29
N LYS A 203 -6.08 -17.51 14.77
CA LYS A 203 -6.95 -18.19 15.71
C LYS A 203 -6.58 -17.81 17.14
N LEU A 204 -7.54 -17.80 18.05
CA LEU A 204 -7.26 -17.66 19.48
C LEU A 204 -6.32 -18.80 19.92
N GLY A 205 -5.22 -18.49 20.59
CA GLY A 205 -4.20 -19.47 20.95
C GLY A 205 -3.40 -20.01 19.76
N GLY A 206 -3.42 -19.33 18.62
CA GLY A 206 -2.65 -19.70 17.45
C GLY A 206 -1.15 -19.43 17.58
N MET A 207 -0.42 -19.48 16.46
CA MET A 207 1.03 -19.28 16.41
C MET A 207 1.40 -18.26 15.33
N ILE A 208 2.43 -17.49 15.60
CA ILE A 208 3.17 -16.68 14.62
C ILE A 208 4.63 -17.09 14.71
N ASP A 209 5.19 -17.50 13.57
CA ASP A 209 6.61 -17.84 13.43
C ASP A 209 7.29 -16.79 12.54
N THR A 210 8.42 -16.26 12.99
CA THR A 210 9.14 -15.22 12.26
C THR A 210 10.58 -15.61 12.04
N TYR A 211 11.11 -15.30 10.86
CA TYR A 211 12.49 -15.52 10.48
C TYR A 211 13.06 -14.26 9.81
N ALA A 212 14.31 -13.94 10.10
CA ALA A 212 15.09 -12.96 9.38
C ALA A 212 16.54 -13.45 9.22
N GLY A 213 17.11 -13.30 8.03
CA GLY A 213 18.48 -13.70 7.76
C GLY A 213 19.01 -13.15 6.44
N GLU A 214 20.35 -13.13 6.32
CA GLU A 214 21.03 -12.78 5.08
C GLU A 214 20.90 -13.90 4.05
N VAL A 215 20.60 -13.55 2.80
CA VAL A 215 20.51 -14.50 1.69
C VAL A 215 21.73 -14.38 0.77
N SER A 216 22.17 -13.15 0.52
CA SER A 216 23.34 -12.88 -0.31
C SER A 216 23.99 -11.56 0.06
N CYS A 217 25.30 -11.49 -0.13
CA CYS A 217 26.09 -10.29 0.08
C CYS A 217 27.15 -10.18 -1.04
N ASP A 218 27.31 -8.99 -1.62
CA ASP A 218 28.37 -8.71 -2.61
C ASP A 218 29.51 -7.85 -2.06
N GLY A 219 29.49 -7.61 -0.73
CA GLY A 219 30.47 -6.78 -0.02
C GLY A 219 30.07 -5.30 0.09
N THR A 220 29.11 -4.84 -0.72
CA THR A 220 28.57 -3.47 -0.69
C THR A 220 27.09 -3.48 -0.37
N ARG A 221 26.37 -4.45 -0.91
CA ARG A 221 24.95 -4.69 -0.71
C ARG A 221 24.73 -6.06 -0.10
N VAL A 222 23.74 -6.12 0.78
CA VAL A 222 23.26 -7.35 1.41
C VAL A 222 21.76 -7.49 1.14
N VAL A 223 21.32 -8.70 0.83
CA VAL A 223 19.88 -9.01 0.68
C VAL A 223 19.44 -9.78 1.92
N TYR A 224 18.44 -9.25 2.60
CA TYR A 224 17.78 -9.90 3.72
C TYR A 224 16.50 -10.58 3.27
N GLU A 225 16.25 -11.78 3.74
CA GLU A 225 14.95 -12.46 3.68
C GLU A 225 14.28 -12.36 5.04
N PHE A 226 13.02 -11.95 5.01
CA PHE A 226 12.13 -11.93 6.15
C PHE A 226 10.94 -12.87 5.86
N ARG A 227 10.58 -13.67 6.86
CA ARG A 227 9.43 -14.57 6.78
C ARG A 227 8.54 -14.37 7.99
N ILE A 228 7.24 -14.27 7.75
CA ILE A 228 6.20 -14.23 8.78
C ILE A 228 5.19 -15.29 8.42
N THR A 229 5.02 -16.28 9.30
CA THR A 229 4.06 -17.37 9.12
C THR A 229 3.04 -17.35 10.25
N ASP A 230 1.77 -17.35 9.94
CA ASP A 230 0.67 -17.47 10.90
C ASP A 230 -0.08 -18.79 10.74
N SER A 231 -0.72 -19.23 11.82
CA SER A 231 -1.60 -20.40 11.84
C SER A 231 -3.09 -20.04 11.71
N GLY A 232 -3.39 -18.91 11.10
CA GLY A 232 -4.71 -18.32 11.03
C GLY A 232 -5.69 -19.01 10.09
N ILE A 233 -6.69 -18.25 9.65
CA ILE A 233 -7.76 -18.76 8.77
C ILE A 233 -7.28 -19.04 7.34
N GLY A 234 -6.13 -18.48 6.93
CA GLY A 234 -5.61 -18.61 5.57
C GLY A 234 -6.48 -17.93 4.51
N MET A 235 -6.04 -18.03 3.26
CA MET A 235 -6.68 -17.43 2.08
C MET A 235 -6.84 -18.45 0.96
N SER A 236 -7.82 -18.23 0.06
CA SER A 236 -7.98 -19.04 -1.14
C SER A 236 -6.91 -18.71 -2.19
N SER A 237 -6.53 -19.69 -3.01
CA SER A 237 -5.58 -19.49 -4.11
C SER A 237 -6.09 -18.43 -5.10
N GLU A 238 -7.39 -18.40 -5.36
CA GLU A 238 -7.99 -17.43 -6.27
C GLU A 238 -7.83 -15.99 -5.77
N PHE A 239 -8.03 -15.75 -4.46
CA PHE A 239 -7.83 -14.44 -3.85
C PHE A 239 -6.36 -14.02 -3.90
N ILE A 240 -5.42 -14.91 -3.60
CA ILE A 240 -3.97 -14.64 -3.64
C ILE A 240 -3.53 -14.21 -5.04
N GLU A 241 -3.96 -14.95 -6.07
CA GLU A 241 -3.54 -14.70 -7.45
C GLU A 241 -4.14 -13.43 -8.05
N LYS A 242 -5.40 -13.12 -7.73
CA LYS A 242 -6.15 -12.08 -8.43
C LYS A 242 -6.35 -10.80 -7.64
N GLU A 243 -6.45 -10.89 -6.30
CA GLU A 243 -6.98 -9.78 -5.50
C GLU A 243 -6.11 -9.32 -4.35
N LEU A 244 -5.24 -10.17 -3.78
CA LEU A 244 -4.50 -9.90 -2.55
C LEU A 244 -3.78 -8.55 -2.53
N PHE A 245 -3.15 -8.18 -3.64
CA PHE A 245 -2.38 -6.94 -3.77
C PHE A 245 -3.14 -5.80 -4.45
N HIS A 246 -4.41 -6.02 -4.81
CA HIS A 246 -5.23 -4.94 -5.31
C HIS A 246 -5.73 -4.06 -4.15
N PRO A 247 -5.66 -2.73 -4.28
CA PRO A 247 -6.19 -1.84 -3.26
C PRO A 247 -7.67 -2.12 -2.98
N PHE A 248 -8.07 -2.01 -1.69
CA PHE A 248 -9.45 -2.11 -1.24
C PHE A 248 -10.10 -3.49 -1.32
N THR A 249 -9.33 -4.53 -1.61
CA THR A 249 -9.84 -5.90 -1.68
C THR A 249 -9.73 -6.59 -0.33
N GLN A 250 -10.72 -7.42 -0.04
CA GLN A 250 -10.77 -8.31 1.13
C GLN A 250 -11.45 -9.60 0.71
N GLU A 251 -10.92 -10.74 1.16
CA GLU A 251 -11.58 -12.01 0.90
C GLU A 251 -12.90 -12.08 1.65
N LYS A 252 -14.00 -12.23 0.91
CA LYS A 252 -15.35 -12.37 1.46
C LYS A 252 -15.54 -13.79 1.98
N SER A 253 -15.07 -14.08 3.18
CA SER A 253 -15.39 -15.33 3.86
C SER A 253 -16.63 -15.14 4.72
N GLY A 254 -17.79 -15.61 4.22
CA GLY A 254 -19.04 -15.86 4.93
C GLY A 254 -19.61 -14.72 5.79
N ALA A 255 -20.85 -14.87 6.24
CA ALA A 255 -21.71 -13.88 6.90
C ALA A 255 -21.23 -13.34 8.29
N ARG A 256 -19.96 -13.52 8.67
CA ARG A 256 -19.39 -13.07 9.94
C ARG A 256 -17.95 -12.55 9.76
N THR A 257 -17.73 -11.63 8.84
CA THR A 257 -16.45 -10.90 8.84
C THR A 257 -16.44 -9.91 10.01
N GLN A 258 -16.02 -10.42 11.16
CA GLN A 258 -15.80 -9.68 12.40
C GLN A 258 -14.57 -8.75 12.30
N TYR A 259 -13.80 -8.86 11.20
CA TYR A 259 -12.52 -8.20 11.00
C TYR A 259 -12.65 -7.04 10.03
N LYS A 260 -12.86 -5.83 10.56
CA LYS A 260 -12.84 -4.59 9.78
C LYS A 260 -11.40 -4.23 9.41
N GLY A 261 -11.15 -3.86 8.15
CA GLY A 261 -9.86 -3.37 7.67
C GLY A 261 -10.05 -2.58 6.39
N THR A 262 -9.08 -1.73 6.05
CA THR A 262 -9.12 -0.87 4.85
C THR A 262 -8.99 -1.62 3.54
N GLY A 263 -8.33 -2.78 3.57
CA GLY A 263 -7.91 -3.49 2.35
C GLY A 263 -6.74 -2.83 1.63
N LEU A 264 -6.05 -1.87 2.29
CA LEU A 264 -4.90 -1.16 1.73
C LEU A 264 -3.56 -1.77 2.17
N GLY A 265 -3.50 -2.43 3.32
CA GLY A 265 -2.23 -2.87 3.91
C GLY A 265 -1.37 -3.71 2.97
N MET A 266 -1.95 -4.68 2.24
CA MET A 266 -1.17 -5.54 1.33
C MET A 266 -0.75 -4.83 0.04
N SER A 267 -1.55 -3.91 -0.49
CA SER A 267 -1.14 -3.10 -1.66
C SER A 267 -0.02 -2.13 -1.29
N ILE A 268 -0.08 -1.50 -0.10
CA ILE A 268 0.98 -0.66 0.44
C ILE A 268 2.27 -1.47 0.62
N VAL A 269 2.18 -2.66 1.23
CA VAL A 269 3.33 -3.56 1.42
C VAL A 269 4.01 -3.88 0.10
N LYS A 270 3.24 -4.30 -0.92
CA LYS A 270 3.78 -4.62 -2.24
C LYS A 270 4.50 -3.43 -2.87
N GLU A 271 3.87 -2.27 -2.88
CA GLU A 271 4.44 -1.07 -3.49
C GLU A 271 5.70 -0.59 -2.77
N LEU A 272 5.71 -0.61 -1.43
CA LEU A 272 6.91 -0.29 -0.66
C LEU A 272 8.06 -1.23 -0.95
N ILE A 273 7.80 -2.54 -1.01
CA ILE A 273 8.82 -3.55 -1.32
C ILE A 273 9.35 -3.34 -2.75
N GLU A 274 8.48 -3.09 -3.74
CA GLU A 274 8.88 -2.82 -5.12
C GLU A 274 9.72 -1.53 -5.23
N LYS A 275 9.32 -0.46 -4.55
CA LYS A 275 10.11 0.79 -4.48
C LYS A 275 11.45 0.61 -3.78
N MET A 276 11.54 -0.30 -2.81
CA MET A 276 12.79 -0.70 -2.17
C MET A 276 13.59 -1.74 -2.98
N GLN A 277 13.19 -2.02 -4.24
CA GLN A 277 13.83 -2.99 -5.13
C GLN A 277 13.83 -4.43 -4.59
N GLY A 278 12.85 -4.77 -3.78
CA GLY A 278 12.67 -6.09 -3.19
C GLY A 278 11.64 -6.94 -3.91
N THR A 279 11.36 -8.10 -3.33
CA THR A 279 10.34 -9.05 -3.79
C THR A 279 9.50 -9.54 -2.62
N ILE A 280 8.22 -9.86 -2.87
CA ILE A 280 7.34 -10.50 -1.91
C ILE A 280 6.65 -11.71 -2.54
N GLU A 281 6.60 -12.79 -1.80
CA GLU A 281 5.90 -14.03 -2.12
C GLU A 281 4.94 -14.35 -0.98
N VAL A 282 3.72 -14.78 -1.32
CA VAL A 282 2.70 -15.15 -0.33
C VAL A 282 2.19 -16.55 -0.65
N THR A 283 2.23 -17.41 0.34
CA THR A 283 1.63 -18.75 0.28
C THR A 283 0.62 -18.88 1.40
N SER A 284 -0.58 -19.38 1.09
CA SER A 284 -1.62 -19.55 2.08
C SER A 284 -2.53 -20.73 1.72
N GLN A 285 -3.12 -21.32 2.74
CA GLN A 285 -4.12 -22.36 2.60
C GLN A 285 -5.24 -22.10 3.62
N GLN A 286 -6.48 -22.08 3.14
CA GLN A 286 -7.64 -21.89 4.00
C GLN A 286 -7.68 -22.92 5.15
N GLY A 287 -7.90 -22.42 6.36
CA GLY A 287 -7.94 -23.23 7.59
C GLY A 287 -6.57 -23.61 8.17
N VAL A 288 -5.48 -23.39 7.44
CA VAL A 288 -4.11 -23.72 7.86
C VAL A 288 -3.33 -22.49 8.32
N GLY A 289 -3.29 -21.43 7.49
CA GLY A 289 -2.58 -20.18 7.80
C GLY A 289 -1.95 -19.55 6.55
N THR A 290 -1.12 -18.54 6.78
CA THR A 290 -0.45 -17.77 5.72
C THR A 290 1.04 -17.63 6.03
N THR A 291 1.86 -17.67 4.98
CA THR A 291 3.28 -17.36 5.01
C THR A 291 3.59 -16.25 4.04
N TYR A 292 4.15 -15.17 4.56
CA TYR A 292 4.69 -14.04 3.81
C TYR A 292 6.21 -14.16 3.78
N VAL A 293 6.82 -14.12 2.60
CA VAL A 293 8.28 -14.09 2.42
C VAL A 293 8.63 -12.87 1.61
N PHE A 294 9.43 -11.98 2.15
CA PHE A 294 9.91 -10.83 1.40
C PHE A 294 11.41 -10.66 1.51
N ARG A 295 12.02 -10.16 0.43
CA ARG A 295 13.46 -9.94 0.32
C ARG A 295 13.73 -8.50 -0.02
N LEU A 296 14.63 -7.88 0.72
CA LEU A 296 15.01 -6.48 0.54
C LEU A 296 16.53 -6.34 0.45
N PRO A 297 17.02 -5.60 -0.56
CA PRO A 297 18.41 -5.23 -0.65
C PRO A 297 18.68 -3.98 0.19
N PHE A 298 19.81 -3.96 0.91
CA PHE A 298 20.31 -2.81 1.67
C PHE A 298 21.78 -2.59 1.34
N TYR A 299 22.24 -1.35 1.48
CA TYR A 299 23.67 -1.08 1.49
C TYR A 299 24.23 -1.30 2.89
N ILE A 300 25.47 -1.80 2.97
CA ILE A 300 26.16 -2.01 4.23
C ILE A 300 26.73 -0.66 4.69
N ASP A 301 26.45 -0.26 5.94
CA ASP A 301 27.01 0.93 6.53
C ASP A 301 28.38 0.63 7.17
N CYS A 302 29.45 0.80 6.39
CA CYS A 302 30.83 0.59 6.84
C CYS A 302 31.34 1.73 7.73
N GLU A 303 30.71 2.93 7.72
CA GLU A 303 31.19 4.11 8.47
C GLU A 303 30.48 4.32 9.81
N GLY A 304 29.31 3.73 9.99
CA GLY A 304 28.46 3.95 11.16
C GLY A 304 28.99 3.48 12.50
N GLN A 305 30.09 2.75 12.53
CA GLN A 305 30.71 2.31 13.79
C GLN A 305 31.31 3.46 14.64
N ARG A 306 31.57 4.63 14.05
CA ARG A 306 32.24 5.76 14.75
C ARG A 306 31.31 6.72 15.49
N ILE A 307 30.01 6.74 15.23
CA ILE A 307 29.11 7.80 15.74
C ILE A 307 28.27 7.37 16.96
N GLN A 308 28.20 6.08 17.28
CA GLN A 308 27.29 5.58 18.33
C GLN A 308 27.74 5.88 19.77
N GLU A 309 29.02 6.16 20.02
CA GLU A 309 29.48 6.48 21.39
C GLU A 309 28.97 7.81 21.96
N VAL A 310 28.45 8.70 21.10
CA VAL A 310 28.01 10.03 21.52
C VAL A 310 26.52 10.10 21.87
N LYS A 311 25.66 9.28 21.24
CA LYS A 311 24.20 9.36 21.43
C LYS A 311 23.65 8.64 22.66
N THR A 312 24.36 7.69 23.24
CA THR A 312 23.88 6.91 24.41
C THR A 312 23.88 7.71 25.73
N ARG A 313 24.35 8.95 25.74
CA ARG A 313 24.43 9.80 26.95
C ARG A 313 23.23 10.68 27.22
N ILE A 314 22.21 10.72 26.37
CA ILE A 314 21.09 11.67 26.48
C ILE A 314 19.76 11.00 26.88
N ALA A 315 19.66 9.68 26.81
CA ALA A 315 18.45 8.98 27.25
C ALA A 315 18.36 8.99 28.79
N GLY A 316 17.37 9.72 29.32
CA GLY A 316 17.00 9.70 30.74
C GLY A 316 17.40 10.92 31.56
N LYS A 317 17.62 12.08 30.96
CA LYS A 317 17.73 13.33 31.73
C LYS A 317 16.39 14.03 31.76
N GLU A 318 15.88 14.26 32.99
CA GLU A 318 14.77 15.16 33.26
C GLU A 318 15.01 16.52 32.58
N LEU A 319 13.99 17.06 31.92
CA LEU A 319 14.05 18.36 31.22
C LEU A 319 14.12 19.57 32.15
N VAL A 320 14.30 19.36 33.44
CA VAL A 320 14.26 20.34 34.56
C VAL A 320 15.14 21.61 34.37
N ARG A 321 15.95 21.66 33.31
CA ARG A 321 16.84 22.80 33.01
C ARG A 321 16.64 23.41 31.63
N PHE A 322 15.61 23.03 30.92
CA PHE A 322 15.38 23.54 29.57
C PHE A 322 14.27 24.59 29.57
N HIS A 323 14.58 25.75 28.98
CA HIS A 323 13.58 26.70 28.54
C HIS A 323 13.26 26.39 27.10
N VAL A 324 12.00 26.10 26.79
CA VAL A 324 11.53 25.68 25.47
C VAL A 324 10.63 26.77 24.91
N LEU A 325 10.97 27.33 23.75
CA LEU A 325 10.03 28.15 22.99
C LEU A 325 9.20 27.23 22.12
N LEU A 326 7.92 27.13 22.44
CA LEU A 326 6.94 26.33 21.73
C LEU A 326 6.23 27.19 20.67
N VAL A 327 6.36 26.82 19.40
CA VAL A 327 5.77 27.55 18.26
C VAL A 327 4.83 26.60 17.54
N GLU A 328 3.54 26.88 17.60
CA GLU A 328 2.49 26.04 17.02
C GLU A 328 1.34 26.94 16.53
N ASP A 329 0.69 26.61 15.42
CA ASP A 329 -0.44 27.34 14.84
C ASP A 329 -1.82 26.81 15.30
N ASN A 330 -1.86 25.63 15.88
CA ASN A 330 -3.07 24.97 16.35
C ASN A 330 -3.14 25.02 17.89
N GLU A 331 -4.17 25.65 18.44
CA GLU A 331 -4.36 25.82 19.90
C GLU A 331 -4.40 24.47 20.66
N ILE A 332 -5.03 23.44 20.10
CA ILE A 332 -5.09 22.11 20.72
C ILE A 332 -3.71 21.45 20.77
N ASN A 333 -2.94 21.56 19.68
CA ASN A 333 -1.58 21.03 19.64
C ASN A 333 -0.67 21.77 20.61
N MET A 334 -0.83 23.09 20.72
CA MET A 334 -0.12 23.93 21.67
C MET A 334 -0.34 23.45 23.10
N GLU A 335 -1.61 23.32 23.51
CA GLU A 335 -2.00 22.87 24.86
C GLU A 335 -1.46 21.47 25.19
N ILE A 336 -1.54 20.54 24.22
CA ILE A 336 -1.01 19.18 24.38
C ILE A 336 0.52 19.20 24.55
N ALA A 337 1.23 19.95 23.70
CA ALA A 337 2.69 20.02 23.74
C ALA A 337 3.18 20.73 25.03
N GLU A 338 2.53 21.81 25.46
CA GLU A 338 2.82 22.48 26.71
C GLU A 338 2.65 21.54 27.90
N PHE A 339 1.53 20.80 27.94
CA PHE A 339 1.26 19.83 29.00
C PHE A 339 2.40 18.82 29.14
N TYR A 340 2.79 18.15 28.02
CA TYR A 340 3.85 17.14 28.07
C TYR A 340 5.22 17.71 28.42
N LEU A 341 5.59 18.88 27.90
CA LEU A 341 6.87 19.52 28.21
C LEU A 341 6.96 19.94 29.69
N THR A 342 5.88 20.49 30.22
CA THR A 342 5.78 20.93 31.61
C THR A 342 5.76 19.75 32.60
N ASP A 343 5.05 18.68 32.26
CA ASP A 343 5.02 17.41 33.02
C ASP A 343 6.41 16.77 33.14
N HIS A 344 7.26 16.94 32.12
CA HIS A 344 8.65 16.51 32.12
C HIS A 344 9.63 17.52 32.70
N GLY A 345 9.13 18.63 33.28
CA GLY A 345 9.93 19.61 34.04
C GLY A 345 10.56 20.72 33.20
N ALA A 346 10.19 20.90 31.92
CA ALA A 346 10.62 22.03 31.13
C ALA A 346 9.87 23.31 31.49
N THR A 347 10.48 24.48 31.32
CA THR A 347 9.79 25.76 31.30
C THR A 347 9.43 26.12 29.89
N VAL A 348 8.16 26.33 29.60
CA VAL A 348 7.65 26.57 28.24
C VAL A 348 7.30 28.03 28.04
N GLU A 349 7.71 28.63 26.94
CA GLU A 349 7.25 29.93 26.48
C GLU A 349 6.54 29.72 25.12
N GLU A 350 5.28 30.16 25.05
CA GLU A 350 4.42 29.93 23.89
C GLU A 350 4.53 31.07 22.88
N LEU A 351 4.60 30.72 21.60
CA LEU A 351 4.48 31.65 20.49
C LEU A 351 3.49 31.12 19.46
N SER A 352 2.30 31.69 19.42
CA SER A 352 1.29 31.37 18.41
C SER A 352 1.62 32.05 17.08
N LEU A 353 1.71 31.25 16.00
CA LEU A 353 1.94 31.76 14.65
C LEU A 353 0.75 32.59 14.10
N ILE A 354 -0.43 32.49 14.69
CA ILE A 354 -1.61 33.26 14.30
C ILE A 354 -1.37 34.76 14.46
N HIS A 355 -0.54 35.18 15.43
CA HIS A 355 -0.21 36.59 15.69
C HIS A 355 0.96 37.13 14.84
N ILE A 356 1.67 36.27 14.08
CA ILE A 356 2.80 36.71 13.25
C ILE A 356 2.34 37.16 11.85
N SER A 357 1.12 36.86 11.44
CA SER A 357 0.61 37.16 10.08
C SER A 357 -0.04 38.55 9.93
N GLU A 358 -0.14 39.38 10.97
CA GLU A 358 -0.57 40.76 10.80
C GLU A 358 0.63 41.66 10.45
N PRO A 359 0.73 42.17 9.20
CA PRO A 359 1.71 43.19 8.90
C PRO A 359 1.33 44.45 9.65
N THR A 360 2.15 44.83 10.62
CA THR A 360 2.10 46.17 11.22
C THR A 360 2.13 47.22 10.12
N ARG A 361 1.01 47.89 9.91
CA ARG A 361 0.91 49.12 9.10
C ARG A 361 1.56 50.30 9.80
#